data_343bc9537d94e8a04bd332ec8dcd67db
#
_entry.id   343bc9537d94e8a04bd332ec8dcd67db
#
_cell.length_a   1.000
_cell.length_b   1.000
_cell.length_c   1.000
_cell.angle_alpha   90.00
_cell.angle_beta   90.00
_cell.angle_gamma   90.00
#
_symmetry.space_group_name_H-M   'P 1'
#
loop_
_entity.id
_entity.type
_entity.pdbx_description
1 polymer ?
#
loop_
_entity_poly.entity_id
_entity_poly.type
_entity_poly.pdbx_seq_one_letter_code
_entity_poly.pdbx_strand_id
1 'polypeptide(L)'
;MRLLVFISFLFTFNAFTQSDFGPPYDPTFGIVQSNIPSSYYQQANGLSGEGLKEALYQIISNHIVYPYTSSSTDTWDILQQSDQDPLNHNNMILVYTGRSQDKGYRDGSGNYSQYENGNGTQSNSWNREHVWPKSHGFPDEDDNAYTDVHNLKPCDRSVNSSRGTKDFDFGGSQHNEAIDCLTDNDSWEPADYIKGDIARILFYMVIRYDPGYDHNNNSFDLELVNYTTPNNNDPILGKLSSLIQWHIDDPVDDFERNRNEIIFGFQQNRNPFIDHPNLVNYIWGDNIGEAWNESLDLTTDKINNMMIFPNPSSGIINFNINLNNEKIQIFSLRGEKILEQLINNTNRLELDLPVGIYIIRSLTKYGILNSKVVIR
;
A
#
# COMPACT_ATOMS: atom_id res chain seq x y z
N MET A 1 -14.52 35.22 -66.07
CA MET A 1 -15.17 34.81 -64.80
C MET A 1 -14.29 33.76 -64.16
N ARG A 2 -13.40 34.15 -63.23
CA ARG A 2 -12.47 33.18 -62.52
C ARG A 2 -13.14 32.76 -61.22
N LEU A 3 -13.41 31.47 -61.12
CA LEU A 3 -13.98 30.83 -59.94
C LEU A 3 -12.86 30.67 -58.87
N LEU A 4 -12.92 31.41 -57.80
CA LEU A 4 -12.07 31.23 -56.62
C LEU A 4 -12.68 30.10 -55.78
N VAL A 5 -12.00 28.95 -55.73
CA VAL A 5 -12.31 27.86 -54.83
C VAL A 5 -11.62 28.15 -53.47
N PHE A 6 -12.44 28.50 -52.47
CA PHE A 6 -11.97 28.54 -51.08
C PHE A 6 -11.92 27.14 -50.55
N ILE A 7 -10.70 26.58 -50.38
CA ILE A 7 -10.50 25.35 -49.63
C ILE A 7 -10.40 25.76 -48.13
N SER A 8 -11.50 25.55 -47.43
CA SER A 8 -11.53 25.68 -45.97
C SER A 8 -10.84 24.44 -45.37
N PHE A 9 -9.63 24.62 -44.86
CA PHE A 9 -9.03 23.63 -43.99
C PHE A 9 -9.72 23.67 -42.62
N LEU A 10 -10.62 22.73 -42.38
CA LEU A 10 -11.08 22.43 -41.02
C LEU A 10 -9.89 21.78 -40.28
N PHE A 11 -9.18 22.56 -39.52
CA PHE A 11 -8.36 22.03 -38.46
C PHE A 11 -9.31 21.54 -37.38
N THR A 12 -9.60 20.24 -37.37
CA THR A 12 -10.10 19.58 -36.17
C THR A 12 -8.98 19.63 -35.14
N PHE A 13 -9.04 20.62 -34.26
CA PHE A 13 -8.37 20.49 -32.97
C PHE A 13 -9.04 19.31 -32.26
N ASN A 14 -8.43 18.13 -32.32
CA ASN A 14 -8.61 17.17 -31.27
C ASN A 14 -8.06 17.86 -30.02
N ALA A 15 -8.93 18.49 -29.25
CA ALA A 15 -8.65 18.73 -27.86
C ALA A 15 -8.49 17.33 -27.26
N PHE A 16 -7.28 16.82 -27.23
CA PHE A 16 -6.91 15.88 -26.22
C PHE A 16 -7.12 16.64 -24.92
N THR A 17 -8.21 16.38 -24.26
CA THR A 17 -8.25 16.45 -22.82
C THR A 17 -7.34 15.30 -22.38
N GLN A 18 -6.05 15.51 -22.53
CA GLN A 18 -5.08 14.77 -21.79
C GLN A 18 -5.47 15.09 -20.36
N SER A 19 -5.99 14.11 -19.62
CA SER A 19 -5.99 14.20 -18.19
C SER A 19 -4.55 14.62 -17.85
N ASP A 20 -4.37 15.74 -17.16
CA ASP A 20 -3.04 16.22 -16.73
C ASP A 20 -2.36 15.20 -15.79
N PHE A 21 -3.00 14.08 -15.59
CA PHE A 21 -2.65 12.94 -14.75
C PHE A 21 -2.19 11.79 -15.66
N GLY A 22 -0.96 11.36 -15.43
CA GLY A 22 -0.42 10.18 -16.12
C GLY A 22 -1.25 8.92 -15.81
N PRO A 23 -1.03 7.82 -16.52
CA PRO A 23 -1.67 6.56 -16.19
C PRO A 23 -1.27 6.13 -14.77
N PRO A 24 -2.11 5.36 -14.08
CA PRO A 24 -1.77 4.73 -12.81
C PRO A 24 -0.43 4.01 -12.92
N TYR A 25 0.38 4.18 -11.91
CA TYR A 25 1.72 3.62 -11.86
C TYR A 25 1.90 2.85 -10.58
N ASP A 26 2.19 1.56 -10.71
CA ASP A 26 2.55 0.68 -9.62
C ASP A 26 4.08 0.67 -9.50
N PRO A 27 4.66 1.44 -8.56
CA PRO A 27 6.11 1.55 -8.45
C PRO A 27 6.70 0.26 -7.92
N THR A 28 7.65 -0.30 -8.65
CA THR A 28 8.40 -1.46 -8.18
C THR A 28 9.84 -1.05 -7.88
N PHE A 29 10.28 -1.27 -6.65
CA PHE A 29 11.69 -1.33 -6.33
C PHE A 29 12.22 -2.71 -6.70
N GLY A 30 13.52 -2.90 -6.80
CA GLY A 30 14.09 -4.24 -6.70
C GLY A 30 13.79 -4.83 -5.31
N ILE A 31 14.10 -6.10 -5.09
CA ILE A 31 13.85 -6.75 -3.79
C ILE A 31 14.42 -5.91 -2.66
N VAL A 32 13.55 -5.38 -1.81
CA VAL A 32 13.91 -4.63 -0.60
C VAL A 32 13.85 -5.60 0.58
N GLN A 33 14.98 -5.76 1.25
CA GLN A 33 15.03 -6.53 2.49
C GLN A 33 14.75 -5.61 3.67
N SER A 34 13.77 -5.97 4.49
CA SER A 34 13.53 -5.29 5.75
C SER A 34 14.72 -5.49 6.68
N ASN A 35 15.26 -4.37 7.21
CA ASN A 35 16.35 -4.38 8.20
C ASN A 35 15.77 -4.20 9.61
N ILE A 36 14.90 -5.10 10.00
CA ILE A 36 14.28 -5.08 11.34
C ILE A 36 15.39 -5.22 12.39
N PRO A 37 15.54 -4.28 13.35
CA PRO A 37 16.52 -4.41 14.39
C PRO A 37 16.33 -5.71 15.19
N SER A 38 17.44 -6.37 15.53
CA SER A 38 17.39 -7.60 16.32
C SER A 38 16.58 -7.39 17.59
N SER A 39 15.63 -8.28 17.84
CA SER A 39 14.74 -8.24 19.02
C SER A 39 13.74 -7.09 19.05
N TYR A 40 13.50 -6.39 17.92
CA TYR A 40 12.55 -5.27 17.87
C TYR A 40 11.15 -5.69 18.30
N TYR A 41 10.65 -6.82 17.84
CA TYR A 41 9.33 -7.38 18.18
C TYR A 41 9.36 -8.41 19.31
N GLN A 42 10.48 -8.61 20.01
CA GLN A 42 10.61 -9.66 21.01
C GLN A 42 9.59 -9.57 22.15
N GLN A 43 9.14 -8.35 22.50
CA GLN A 43 8.15 -8.16 23.56
C GLN A 43 6.76 -8.67 23.17
N ALA A 44 6.45 -8.75 21.88
CA ALA A 44 5.19 -9.26 21.36
C ALA A 44 5.21 -10.79 21.19
N ASN A 45 6.40 -11.41 21.17
CA ASN A 45 6.57 -12.82 20.90
C ASN A 45 5.94 -13.70 21.99
N GLY A 46 5.12 -14.65 21.58
CA GLY A 46 4.39 -15.56 22.46
C GLY A 46 3.13 -14.96 23.10
N LEU A 47 2.75 -13.73 22.76
CA LEU A 47 1.55 -13.06 23.28
C LEU A 47 0.36 -13.23 22.33
N SER A 48 -0.85 -13.02 22.86
CA SER A 48 -2.12 -13.10 22.14
C SER A 48 -3.11 -12.05 22.63
N GLY A 49 -4.17 -11.79 21.84
CA GLY A 49 -5.25 -10.91 22.21
C GLY A 49 -4.79 -9.50 22.63
N GLU A 50 -5.35 -8.96 23.72
CA GLU A 50 -5.00 -7.62 24.21
C GLU A 50 -3.52 -7.50 24.63
N GLY A 51 -2.92 -8.57 25.19
CA GLY A 51 -1.50 -8.57 25.52
C GLY A 51 -0.59 -8.41 24.29
N LEU A 52 -0.98 -8.95 23.14
CA LEU A 52 -0.28 -8.77 21.87
C LEU A 52 -0.41 -7.32 21.38
N LYS A 53 -1.60 -6.75 21.40
CA LYS A 53 -1.85 -5.35 21.00
C LYS A 53 -1.06 -4.38 21.88
N GLU A 54 -1.12 -4.56 23.22
CA GLU A 54 -0.38 -3.75 24.17
C GLU A 54 1.13 -3.80 23.92
N ALA A 55 1.68 -4.99 23.68
CA ALA A 55 3.11 -5.14 23.37
C ALA A 55 3.48 -4.44 22.07
N LEU A 56 2.68 -4.57 21.02
CA LEU A 56 2.89 -3.85 19.75
C LEU A 56 2.83 -2.34 19.97
N TYR A 57 1.83 -1.84 20.71
CA TYR A 57 1.75 -0.43 21.10
C TYR A 57 3.04 0.04 21.80
N GLN A 58 3.54 -0.68 22.82
CA GLN A 58 4.76 -0.31 23.55
C GLN A 58 5.97 -0.25 22.61
N ILE A 59 6.07 -1.14 21.63
CA ILE A 59 7.16 -1.18 20.66
C ILE A 59 7.14 0.04 19.73
N ILE A 60 5.96 0.50 19.29
CA ILE A 60 5.84 1.53 18.26
C ILE A 60 5.48 2.92 18.79
N SER A 61 5.14 3.06 20.07
CA SER A 61 4.62 4.30 20.65
C SER A 61 5.68 5.38 20.87
N ASN A 62 6.92 4.99 21.14
CA ASN A 62 8.00 5.93 21.45
C ASN A 62 8.74 6.38 20.18
N HIS A 63 8.02 7.03 19.26
CA HIS A 63 8.62 7.53 18.02
C HIS A 63 9.04 9.00 18.13
N ILE A 64 9.97 9.42 17.26
CA ILE A 64 10.37 10.81 17.13
C ILE A 64 9.30 11.55 16.34
N VAL A 65 8.70 12.56 16.97
CA VAL A 65 7.68 13.40 16.33
C VAL A 65 8.35 14.51 15.52
N TYR A 66 8.02 14.60 14.26
CA TYR A 66 8.46 15.68 13.38
C TYR A 66 7.35 16.73 13.24
N PRO A 67 7.70 18.03 13.09
CA PRO A 67 6.69 19.06 12.89
C PRO A 67 5.97 18.85 11.56
N TYR A 68 4.70 19.25 11.51
CA TYR A 68 3.92 19.18 10.28
C TYR A 68 4.56 20.05 9.19
N THR A 69 4.86 21.32 9.50
CA THR A 69 5.57 22.24 8.60
C THR A 69 6.59 23.05 9.38
N SER A 70 7.83 23.08 8.92
CA SER A 70 8.93 23.79 9.57
C SER A 70 9.99 24.24 8.57
N SER A 71 10.94 25.05 9.03
CA SER A 71 12.16 25.38 8.28
C SER A 71 13.29 24.34 8.44
N SER A 72 13.11 23.39 9.36
CA SER A 72 13.97 22.20 9.54
C SER A 72 13.28 21.01 8.92
N THR A 73 13.86 19.81 9.05
CA THR A 73 13.22 18.56 8.61
C THR A 73 11.80 18.45 9.17
N ASP A 74 10.86 18.27 8.29
CA ASP A 74 9.43 18.13 8.59
C ASP A 74 8.79 16.97 7.81
N THR A 75 7.48 16.79 7.94
CA THR A 75 6.77 15.70 7.28
C THR A 75 6.79 15.82 5.74
N TRP A 76 6.95 17.04 5.18
CA TRP A 76 7.13 17.21 3.73
C TRP A 76 8.43 16.57 3.25
N ASP A 77 9.52 16.81 3.97
CA ASP A 77 10.84 16.30 3.62
C ASP A 77 10.91 14.78 3.72
N ILE A 78 10.24 14.23 4.74
CA ILE A 78 10.21 12.77 4.94
C ILE A 78 9.40 12.10 3.82
N LEU A 79 8.22 12.63 3.48
CA LEU A 79 7.39 12.08 2.40
C LEU A 79 8.10 12.12 1.04
N GLN A 80 8.88 13.18 0.77
CA GLN A 80 9.68 13.25 -0.47
C GLN A 80 10.74 12.15 -0.58
N GLN A 81 11.10 11.51 0.51
CA GLN A 81 12.03 10.38 0.54
C GLN A 81 11.31 9.06 0.64
N SER A 82 10.33 8.92 1.53
CA SER A 82 9.61 7.67 1.77
C SER A 82 8.74 7.22 0.59
N ASP A 83 8.21 8.19 -0.15
CA ASP A 83 7.34 7.93 -1.30
C ASP A 83 8.00 8.35 -2.63
N GLN A 84 9.34 8.36 -2.68
CA GLN A 84 10.12 8.71 -3.87
C GLN A 84 9.85 7.73 -5.01
N ASP A 85 9.69 8.27 -6.23
CA ASP A 85 9.61 7.47 -7.44
C ASP A 85 10.94 6.74 -7.70
N PRO A 86 10.97 5.40 -7.75
CA PRO A 86 12.18 4.64 -7.98
C PRO A 86 12.79 4.86 -9.37
N LEU A 87 12.00 5.31 -10.34
CA LEU A 87 12.45 5.56 -11.71
C LEU A 87 12.85 7.02 -11.94
N ASN A 88 12.38 7.94 -11.10
CA ASN A 88 12.71 9.37 -11.19
C ASN A 88 12.84 9.98 -9.79
N HIS A 89 14.05 10.06 -9.28
CA HIS A 89 14.33 10.53 -7.92
C HIS A 89 13.96 12.00 -7.65
N ASN A 90 13.65 12.78 -8.68
CA ASN A 90 13.10 14.14 -8.51
C ASN A 90 11.59 14.11 -8.23
N ASN A 91 10.95 12.98 -8.50
CA ASN A 91 9.53 12.77 -8.33
C ASN A 91 9.22 11.89 -7.10
N MET A 92 7.96 11.85 -6.78
CA MET A 92 7.37 10.96 -5.80
C MET A 92 6.08 10.37 -6.35
N ILE A 93 5.64 9.23 -5.82
CA ILE A 93 4.40 8.57 -6.22
C ILE A 93 3.26 9.05 -5.34
N LEU A 94 2.20 9.56 -5.97
CA LEU A 94 1.02 10.03 -5.28
C LEU A 94 0.05 8.87 -5.03
N VAL A 95 -0.43 8.76 -3.81
CA VAL A 95 -1.45 7.78 -3.44
C VAL A 95 -2.75 8.01 -4.25
N TYR A 96 -3.53 7.00 -4.46
CA TYR A 96 -4.78 6.95 -5.23
C TYR A 96 -4.64 7.06 -6.75
N THR A 97 -3.78 7.92 -7.28
CA THR A 97 -3.55 8.02 -8.73
C THR A 97 -2.37 7.21 -9.23
N GLY A 98 -1.42 6.86 -8.34
CA GLY A 98 -0.14 6.26 -8.72
C GLY A 98 0.74 7.19 -9.58
N ARG A 99 0.40 8.47 -9.68
CA ARG A 99 1.09 9.43 -10.53
C ARG A 99 2.47 9.76 -9.99
N SER A 100 3.47 9.75 -10.88
CA SER A 100 4.80 10.27 -10.60
C SER A 100 4.78 11.79 -10.71
N GLN A 101 4.94 12.49 -9.59
CA GLN A 101 4.85 13.93 -9.46
C GLN A 101 6.17 14.53 -8.99
N ASP A 102 6.62 15.62 -9.64
CA ASP A 102 7.78 16.40 -9.18
C ASP A 102 7.56 16.88 -7.74
N LYS A 103 8.54 16.63 -6.87
CA LYS A 103 8.51 16.97 -5.44
C LYS A 103 8.30 18.46 -5.17
N GLY A 104 8.73 19.33 -6.09
CA GLY A 104 8.58 20.79 -5.99
C GLY A 104 7.15 21.30 -6.13
N TYR A 105 6.24 20.52 -6.73
CA TYR A 105 4.83 20.90 -6.91
C TYR A 105 3.99 20.76 -5.62
N ARG A 106 4.57 21.06 -4.52
CA ARG A 106 3.95 20.99 -3.20
C ARG A 106 2.93 22.12 -2.98
N ASP A 107 1.77 21.81 -2.40
CA ASP A 107 0.79 22.81 -1.98
C ASP A 107 1.42 23.84 -1.01
N GLY A 108 1.08 25.11 -1.17
CA GLY A 108 1.62 26.21 -0.35
C GLY A 108 3.09 26.58 -0.63
N SER A 109 3.80 25.93 -1.56
CA SER A 109 5.20 26.27 -1.85
C SER A 109 5.42 27.66 -2.47
N GLY A 110 4.37 28.29 -3.00
CA GLY A 110 4.46 29.55 -3.76
C GLY A 110 5.17 29.39 -5.10
N ASN A 111 5.67 28.21 -5.44
CA ASN A 111 6.45 27.93 -6.64
C ASN A 111 5.59 27.48 -7.84
N TYR A 112 4.27 27.52 -7.73
CA TYR A 112 3.35 27.14 -8.81
C TYR A 112 3.66 27.83 -10.14
N SER A 113 4.11 29.10 -10.10
CA SER A 113 4.41 29.87 -11.30
C SER A 113 5.62 29.35 -12.07
N GLN A 114 6.52 28.61 -11.47
CA GLN A 114 7.68 28.04 -12.16
C GLN A 114 7.34 26.79 -12.95
N TYR A 115 6.37 26.04 -12.46
CA TYR A 115 6.04 24.71 -12.97
C TYR A 115 4.83 24.71 -13.92
N GLU A 116 3.96 25.72 -13.89
CA GLU A 116 2.70 25.74 -14.61
C GLU A 116 2.63 26.80 -15.73
N ASN A 117 3.70 27.07 -16.43
CA ASN A 117 3.69 28.04 -17.55
C ASN A 117 2.99 29.39 -17.23
N GLY A 118 3.01 29.81 -15.97
CA GLY A 118 2.44 31.06 -15.50
C GLY A 118 0.94 31.09 -15.24
N ASN A 119 0.23 29.99 -15.43
CA ASN A 119 -1.21 29.90 -15.22
C ASN A 119 -1.59 29.16 -13.92
N GLY A 120 -0.72 29.14 -12.93
CA GLY A 120 -0.84 28.53 -11.62
C GLY A 120 -2.22 28.05 -11.20
N THR A 121 -2.71 26.95 -11.76
CA THR A 121 -3.85 26.25 -11.22
C THR A 121 -3.37 25.29 -10.15
N GLN A 122 -3.90 25.43 -8.95
CA GLN A 122 -3.57 24.56 -7.81
C GLN A 122 -3.94 23.08 -8.04
N SER A 123 -4.50 22.76 -9.21
CA SER A 123 -4.98 21.43 -9.57
C SER A 123 -3.88 20.37 -9.67
N ASN A 124 -2.65 20.76 -9.98
CA ASN A 124 -1.54 19.84 -10.20
C ASN A 124 -0.57 19.77 -9.01
N SER A 125 -0.92 20.35 -7.86
CA SER A 125 -0.09 20.26 -6.68
C SER A 125 -0.43 19.03 -5.85
N TRP A 126 0.60 18.53 -5.18
CA TRP A 126 0.39 17.50 -4.17
C TRP A 126 0.34 18.08 -2.76
N ASN A 127 -0.39 17.43 -1.89
CA ASN A 127 -0.43 17.71 -0.47
C ASN A 127 -0.30 16.42 0.36
N ARG A 128 -0.41 16.55 1.68
CA ARG A 128 -0.34 15.42 2.60
C ARG A 128 -1.74 14.91 2.87
N GLU A 129 -2.01 13.71 2.41
CA GLU A 129 -3.20 12.96 2.76
C GLU A 129 -3.01 12.34 4.15
N HIS A 130 -3.97 12.54 5.03
CA HIS A 130 -4.13 11.75 6.23
C HIS A 130 -5.01 10.55 5.90
N VAL A 131 -4.41 9.37 5.73
CA VAL A 131 -5.15 8.15 5.36
C VAL A 131 -6.23 7.85 6.40
N TRP A 132 -5.89 7.84 7.68
CA TRP A 132 -6.86 8.06 8.74
C TRP A 132 -7.13 9.55 8.84
N PRO A 133 -8.35 10.03 8.53
CA PRO A 133 -8.64 11.46 8.52
C PRO A 133 -8.36 12.10 9.87
N LYS A 134 -7.60 13.18 9.88
CA LYS A 134 -7.29 13.90 11.13
C LYS A 134 -8.51 14.38 11.91
N SER A 135 -9.60 14.71 11.22
CA SER A 135 -10.87 15.08 11.87
C SER A 135 -11.54 13.93 12.63
N HIS A 136 -11.09 12.68 12.41
CA HIS A 136 -11.55 11.51 13.12
C HIS A 136 -10.62 11.20 14.30
N GLY A 137 -10.55 12.11 15.28
CA GLY A 137 -9.92 11.90 16.56
C GLY A 137 -8.72 12.79 16.90
N PHE A 138 -7.98 13.38 15.93
CA PHE A 138 -6.77 14.18 16.19
C PHE A 138 -6.65 15.42 15.28
N PRO A 139 -7.55 16.42 15.42
CA PRO A 139 -7.61 17.56 14.51
C PRO A 139 -6.47 18.58 14.69
N ASP A 140 -5.75 18.54 15.79
CA ASP A 140 -4.75 19.54 16.15
C ASP A 140 -3.35 19.15 15.69
N GLU A 141 -2.57 20.11 15.13
CA GLU A 141 -1.21 19.86 14.66
C GLU A 141 -0.22 19.45 15.77
N ASP A 142 -0.56 19.75 17.01
CA ASP A 142 0.22 19.36 18.20
C ASP A 142 0.02 17.88 18.59
N ASP A 143 -0.96 17.21 18.00
CA ASP A 143 -1.20 15.79 18.19
C ASP A 143 -0.15 14.94 17.46
N ASN A 144 0.43 13.97 18.13
CA ASN A 144 1.41 13.07 17.54
C ASN A 144 0.85 12.32 16.31
N ALA A 145 -0.44 11.95 16.34
CA ALA A 145 -1.13 11.28 15.24
C ALA A 145 -1.26 12.16 13.98
N TYR A 146 -1.31 13.48 14.16
CA TYR A 146 -1.41 14.43 13.05
C TYR A 146 -0.16 14.45 12.18
N THR A 147 1.00 14.25 12.78
CA THR A 147 2.29 14.35 12.09
C THR A 147 2.96 13.00 11.85
N ASP A 148 2.30 11.90 12.24
CA ASP A 148 2.83 10.56 12.04
C ASP A 148 2.93 10.21 10.55
N VAL A 149 4.15 10.04 10.06
CA VAL A 149 4.40 9.79 8.64
C VAL A 149 3.89 8.42 8.19
N HIS A 150 3.70 7.46 9.10
CA HIS A 150 3.03 6.21 8.74
C HIS A 150 1.58 6.43 8.28
N ASN A 151 0.90 7.45 8.81
CA ASN A 151 -0.45 7.85 8.39
C ASN A 151 -0.48 8.81 7.19
N LEU A 152 0.63 9.50 6.91
CA LEU A 152 0.67 10.51 5.86
C LEU A 152 1.12 9.90 4.53
N LYS A 153 0.43 10.27 3.45
CA LYS A 153 0.82 9.93 2.07
C LYS A 153 0.80 11.18 1.19
N PRO A 154 1.70 11.31 0.22
CA PRO A 154 1.54 12.35 -0.79
C PRO A 154 0.34 12.03 -1.67
N CYS A 155 -0.49 13.03 -1.93
CA CYS A 155 -1.72 12.89 -2.69
C CYS A 155 -1.94 14.08 -3.61
N ASP A 156 -2.57 13.85 -4.76
CA ASP A 156 -3.14 14.94 -5.55
C ASP A 156 -4.10 15.75 -4.70
N ARG A 157 -3.92 17.05 -4.67
CA ARG A 157 -4.74 17.94 -3.82
C ARG A 157 -6.23 17.84 -4.12
N SER A 158 -6.59 17.72 -5.40
CA SER A 158 -7.97 17.55 -5.87
C SER A 158 -8.56 16.20 -5.42
N VAL A 159 -7.77 15.13 -5.55
CA VAL A 159 -8.18 13.78 -5.13
C VAL A 159 -8.31 13.70 -3.61
N ASN A 160 -7.36 14.26 -2.86
CA ASN A 160 -7.44 14.38 -1.41
C ASN A 160 -8.72 15.11 -0.97
N SER A 161 -9.03 16.24 -1.63
CA SER A 161 -10.28 16.98 -1.35
C SER A 161 -11.53 16.18 -1.69
N SER A 162 -11.49 15.34 -2.72
CA SER A 162 -12.60 14.47 -3.13
C SER A 162 -12.79 13.27 -2.19
N ARG A 163 -11.68 12.68 -1.75
CA ARG A 163 -11.70 11.60 -0.75
C ARG A 163 -12.28 12.13 0.57
N GLY A 164 -11.81 13.30 1.00
CA GLY A 164 -12.32 13.95 2.21
C GLY A 164 -12.13 13.09 3.45
N THR A 165 -13.22 12.81 4.17
CA THR A 165 -13.22 12.01 5.40
C THR A 165 -13.97 10.69 5.26
N LYS A 166 -14.18 10.25 4.02
CA LYS A 166 -14.92 9.02 3.75
C LYS A 166 -14.23 7.79 4.34
N ASP A 167 -15.02 6.84 4.72
CA ASP A 167 -14.56 5.52 5.11
C ASP A 167 -13.95 4.76 3.92
N PHE A 168 -13.32 3.64 4.17
CA PHE A 168 -12.79 2.75 3.16
C PHE A 168 -13.65 1.49 3.04
N ASP A 169 -14.30 1.29 1.90
CA ASP A 169 -15.13 0.11 1.58
C ASP A 169 -15.13 -0.14 0.07
N PHE A 170 -15.67 -1.27 -0.33
CA PHE A 170 -15.91 -1.60 -1.73
C PHE A 170 -17.09 -0.81 -2.31
N GLY A 171 -16.98 -0.46 -3.58
CA GLY A 171 -18.10 0.04 -4.36
C GLY A 171 -18.03 1.51 -4.73
N GLY A 172 -19.15 1.99 -5.28
CA GLY A 172 -19.29 3.34 -5.79
C GLY A 172 -19.10 3.45 -7.31
N SER A 173 -18.84 4.66 -7.77
CA SER A 173 -18.57 4.98 -9.17
C SER A 173 -17.13 5.37 -9.36
N GLN A 174 -16.59 5.13 -10.54
CA GLN A 174 -15.23 5.51 -10.91
C GLN A 174 -14.99 7.00 -10.66
N HIS A 175 -13.89 7.32 -9.99
CA HIS A 175 -13.48 8.70 -9.77
C HIS A 175 -12.90 9.29 -11.06
N ASN A 176 -13.17 10.57 -11.33
CA ASN A 176 -12.81 11.19 -12.60
C ASN A 176 -11.30 11.38 -12.80
N GLU A 177 -10.55 11.53 -11.73
CA GLU A 177 -9.10 11.81 -11.74
C GLU A 177 -8.31 10.58 -11.31
N ALA A 178 -8.63 9.97 -10.18
CA ALA A 178 -8.07 8.69 -9.74
C ALA A 178 -8.91 7.56 -10.36
N ILE A 179 -8.66 7.27 -11.63
CA ILE A 179 -9.54 6.46 -12.49
C ILE A 179 -9.66 4.99 -12.06
N ASP A 180 -8.72 4.47 -11.28
CA ASP A 180 -8.77 3.13 -10.73
C ASP A 180 -9.40 3.07 -9.34
N CYS A 181 -9.77 4.24 -8.77
CA CYS A 181 -10.50 4.34 -7.53
C CYS A 181 -11.99 4.46 -7.79
N LEU A 182 -12.80 3.92 -6.86
CA LEU A 182 -14.26 4.10 -6.85
C LEU A 182 -14.66 4.93 -5.63
N THR A 183 -15.76 5.62 -5.73
CA THR A 183 -16.28 6.43 -4.62
C THR A 183 -17.79 6.57 -4.70
N ASP A 184 -18.40 6.67 -3.53
CA ASP A 184 -19.82 7.04 -3.37
C ASP A 184 -19.97 8.13 -2.29
N ASN A 185 -21.11 8.16 -1.60
CA ASN A 185 -21.40 9.24 -0.64
C ASN A 185 -20.60 9.11 0.65
N ASP A 186 -20.26 7.91 1.09
CA ASP A 186 -19.70 7.61 2.40
C ASP A 186 -18.40 6.78 2.35
N SER A 187 -18.04 6.24 1.17
CA SER A 187 -16.85 5.41 1.04
C SER A 187 -15.93 5.79 -0.12
N TRP A 188 -14.68 5.34 0.01
CA TRP A 188 -13.63 5.40 -0.98
C TRP A 188 -13.01 4.00 -1.13
N GLU A 189 -13.03 3.48 -2.35
CA GLU A 189 -12.33 2.26 -2.73
C GLU A 189 -11.05 2.62 -3.48
N PRO A 190 -9.87 2.41 -2.92
CA PRO A 190 -8.59 2.66 -3.60
C PRO A 190 -8.40 1.71 -4.79
N ALA A 191 -7.45 2.04 -5.65
CA ALA A 191 -6.96 1.13 -6.69
C ALA A 191 -6.43 -0.18 -6.10
N ASP A 192 -6.60 -1.29 -6.82
CA ASP A 192 -6.29 -2.64 -6.31
C ASP A 192 -4.85 -2.79 -5.78
N TYR A 193 -3.89 -2.10 -6.40
CA TYR A 193 -2.45 -2.17 -6.07
C TYR A 193 -2.03 -1.36 -4.83
N ILE A 194 -2.94 -0.66 -4.16
CA ILE A 194 -2.68 0.09 -2.92
C ILE A 194 -3.71 -0.20 -1.82
N LYS A 195 -4.61 -1.13 -2.04
CA LYS A 195 -5.64 -1.50 -1.05
C LYS A 195 -5.01 -2.03 0.22
N GLY A 196 -4.02 -2.89 0.07
CA GLY A 196 -3.27 -3.45 1.18
C GLY A 196 -2.46 -2.40 1.94
N ASP A 197 -1.81 -1.46 1.23
CA ASP A 197 -1.09 -0.34 1.83
C ASP A 197 -2.00 0.46 2.77
N ILE A 198 -3.18 0.85 2.25
CA ILE A 198 -4.18 1.60 3.01
C ILE A 198 -4.62 0.81 4.24
N ALA A 199 -4.93 -0.48 4.09
CA ALA A 199 -5.34 -1.33 5.20
C ALA A 199 -4.24 -1.39 6.29
N ARG A 200 -2.97 -1.61 5.91
CA ARG A 200 -1.85 -1.70 6.85
C ARG A 200 -1.53 -0.38 7.54
N ILE A 201 -1.77 0.76 6.89
CA ILE A 201 -1.71 2.08 7.53
C ILE A 201 -2.77 2.20 8.62
N LEU A 202 -4.01 1.81 8.32
CA LEU A 202 -5.12 1.92 9.27
C LEU A 202 -4.97 0.95 10.45
N PHE A 203 -4.49 -0.26 10.22
CA PHE A 203 -4.14 -1.21 11.29
C PHE A 203 -3.06 -0.65 12.22
N TYR A 204 -2.03 -0.01 11.64
CA TYR A 204 -1.02 0.68 12.42
C TYR A 204 -1.61 1.79 13.30
N MET A 205 -2.47 2.64 12.73
CA MET A 205 -3.06 3.76 13.44
C MET A 205 -3.85 3.31 14.67
N VAL A 206 -4.65 2.26 14.55
CA VAL A 206 -5.43 1.70 15.67
C VAL A 206 -4.53 1.17 16.77
N ILE A 207 -3.46 0.43 16.42
CA ILE A 207 -2.52 -0.07 17.45
C ILE A 207 -1.73 1.07 18.08
N ARG A 208 -1.29 2.05 17.28
CA ARG A 208 -0.45 3.15 17.77
C ARG A 208 -1.21 4.14 18.65
N TYR A 209 -2.51 4.32 18.43
CA TYR A 209 -3.32 5.37 19.06
C TYR A 209 -4.56 4.82 19.78
N ASP A 210 -4.49 3.56 20.21
CA ASP A 210 -5.50 2.95 21.08
C ASP A 210 -5.37 3.51 22.52
N PRO A 211 -6.45 4.05 23.11
CA PRO A 211 -6.43 4.69 24.43
C PRO A 211 -6.17 3.71 25.56
N GLY A 212 -6.49 2.44 25.37
CA GLY A 212 -6.32 1.41 26.40
C GLY A 212 -4.89 1.29 26.90
N TYR A 213 -3.93 1.72 26.07
CA TYR A 213 -2.50 1.54 26.34
C TYR A 213 -1.74 2.85 26.60
N ASP A 214 -2.30 4.00 26.24
CA ASP A 214 -1.64 5.31 26.47
C ASP A 214 -2.02 5.91 27.82
N HIS A 215 -1.10 5.79 28.76
CA HIS A 215 -1.25 6.41 30.09
C HIS A 215 -0.90 7.89 30.14
N ASN A 216 -0.52 8.50 29.00
CA ASN A 216 -0.02 9.88 28.93
C ASN A 216 -1.02 10.91 28.38
N ASN A 217 -2.30 10.61 28.30
CA ASN A 217 -3.39 11.48 27.79
C ASN A 217 -3.31 11.83 26.28
N ASN A 218 -2.50 11.18 25.48
CA ASN A 218 -2.47 11.34 24.02
C ASN A 218 -3.25 10.23 23.29
N SER A 219 -4.23 9.69 23.95
CA SER A 219 -5.09 8.65 23.45
C SER A 219 -6.23 9.25 22.64
N PHE A 220 -6.30 8.90 21.39
CA PHE A 220 -7.33 9.39 20.46
C PHE A 220 -8.49 8.42 20.29
N ASP A 221 -8.45 7.25 20.94
CA ASP A 221 -9.48 6.21 20.90
C ASP A 221 -9.83 5.78 19.45
N LEU A 222 -8.80 5.56 18.64
CA LEU A 222 -9.01 5.18 17.25
C LEU A 222 -9.51 3.74 17.15
N GLU A 223 -10.66 3.52 16.54
CA GLU A 223 -11.29 2.22 16.41
C GLU A 223 -11.66 1.92 14.95
N LEU A 224 -11.33 0.70 14.47
CA LEU A 224 -11.85 0.18 13.22
C LEU A 224 -13.19 -0.50 13.43
N VAL A 225 -14.22 0.00 12.75
CA VAL A 225 -15.59 -0.52 12.83
C VAL A 225 -15.97 -1.28 11.54
N ASN A 226 -16.95 -2.17 11.64
CA ASN A 226 -17.37 -2.97 10.47
C ASN A 226 -18.61 -2.39 9.76
N TYR A 227 -18.69 -1.07 9.70
CA TYR A 227 -19.73 -0.32 8.98
C TYR A 227 -19.13 1.02 8.52
N THR A 228 -19.79 1.70 7.58
CA THR A 228 -19.41 3.04 7.13
C THR A 228 -20.25 4.11 7.83
N THR A 229 -19.64 5.25 8.13
CA THR A 229 -20.27 6.35 8.86
C THR A 229 -20.10 7.66 8.09
N PRO A 230 -21.06 8.06 7.26
CA PRO A 230 -20.94 9.28 6.47
C PRO A 230 -20.85 10.52 7.39
N ASN A 231 -19.82 11.35 7.14
CA ASN A 231 -19.66 12.67 7.79
C ASN A 231 -19.54 12.62 9.33
N ASN A 232 -18.91 11.61 9.88
CA ASN A 232 -18.62 11.51 11.29
C ASN A 232 -17.24 12.14 11.61
N ASN A 233 -17.11 12.76 12.80
CA ASN A 233 -15.83 13.21 13.35
C ASN A 233 -15.42 12.36 14.57
N ASP A 234 -16.14 11.29 14.85
CA ASP A 234 -15.76 10.35 15.90
C ASP A 234 -14.47 9.62 15.51
N PRO A 235 -13.69 9.16 16.48
CA PRO A 235 -12.41 8.49 16.23
C PRO A 235 -12.58 7.05 15.71
N ILE A 236 -13.49 6.85 14.79
CA ILE A 236 -13.80 5.56 14.17
C ILE A 236 -13.66 5.64 12.66
N LEU A 237 -13.31 4.52 12.03
CA LEU A 237 -13.21 4.41 10.58
C LEU A 237 -13.65 3.02 10.12
N GLY A 238 -14.41 2.96 9.03
CA GLY A 238 -14.82 1.72 8.39
C GLY A 238 -14.00 1.42 7.13
N LYS A 239 -14.07 0.24 6.60
CA LYS A 239 -14.79 -0.93 7.11
C LYS A 239 -13.82 -2.07 7.36
N LEU A 240 -13.74 -2.54 8.57
CA LEU A 240 -12.73 -3.53 8.98
C LEU A 240 -12.72 -4.78 8.09
N SER A 241 -13.88 -5.35 7.73
CA SER A 241 -13.93 -6.54 6.89
C SER A 241 -13.37 -6.31 5.49
N SER A 242 -13.57 -5.12 4.91
CA SER A 242 -13.02 -4.73 3.62
C SER A 242 -11.51 -4.55 3.70
N LEU A 243 -11.01 -3.93 4.77
CA LEU A 243 -9.58 -3.75 5.02
C LEU A 243 -8.84 -5.08 5.21
N ILE A 244 -9.45 -6.05 5.92
CA ILE A 244 -8.86 -7.40 6.07
C ILE A 244 -8.78 -8.09 4.70
N GLN A 245 -9.83 -7.99 3.87
CA GLN A 245 -9.81 -8.57 2.54
C GLN A 245 -8.76 -7.90 1.65
N TRP A 246 -8.65 -6.60 1.68
CA TRP A 246 -7.65 -5.84 0.91
C TRP A 246 -6.21 -6.18 1.31
N HIS A 247 -5.97 -6.36 2.60
CA HIS A 247 -4.68 -6.81 3.10
C HIS A 247 -4.27 -8.20 2.55
N ILE A 248 -5.26 -9.08 2.34
CA ILE A 248 -5.02 -10.43 1.76
C ILE A 248 -4.80 -10.34 0.25
N ASP A 249 -5.60 -9.52 -0.45
CA ASP A 249 -5.60 -9.43 -1.90
C ASP A 249 -4.39 -8.65 -2.43
N ASP A 250 -3.88 -7.70 -1.65
CA ASP A 250 -2.73 -6.85 -1.94
C ASP A 250 -1.64 -7.03 -0.86
N PRO A 251 -0.78 -8.06 -1.01
CA PRO A 251 0.28 -8.34 -0.06
C PRO A 251 1.36 -7.26 -0.04
N VAL A 252 2.10 -7.16 1.07
CA VAL A 252 3.21 -6.22 1.24
C VAL A 252 4.19 -6.31 0.07
N ASP A 253 4.45 -5.19 -0.55
CA ASP A 253 5.37 -5.04 -1.66
C ASP A 253 6.72 -4.38 -1.24
N ASP A 254 7.62 -4.20 -2.21
CA ASP A 254 8.92 -3.59 -1.95
C ASP A 254 8.84 -2.07 -1.78
N PHE A 255 7.78 -1.41 -2.26
CA PHE A 255 7.55 0.02 -2.02
C PHE A 255 7.21 0.28 -0.56
N GLU A 256 6.30 -0.51 0.01
CA GLU A 256 5.95 -0.43 1.42
C GLU A 256 7.14 -0.75 2.33
N ARG A 257 7.93 -1.81 2.01
CA ARG A 257 9.12 -2.16 2.77
C ARG A 257 10.13 -1.01 2.77
N ASN A 258 10.43 -0.45 1.60
CA ASN A 258 11.33 0.69 1.47
C ASN A 258 10.82 1.90 2.26
N ARG A 259 9.52 2.18 2.14
CA ARG A 259 8.87 3.25 2.88
C ARG A 259 9.01 3.07 4.39
N ASN A 260 8.75 1.87 4.89
CA ASN A 260 8.89 1.53 6.32
C ASN A 260 10.33 1.70 6.82
N GLU A 261 11.35 1.32 6.01
CA GLU A 261 12.76 1.54 6.33
C GLU A 261 13.11 3.04 6.42
N ILE A 262 12.65 3.84 5.46
CA ILE A 262 12.92 5.28 5.45
C ILE A 262 12.25 5.97 6.64
N ILE A 263 10.98 5.67 6.92
CA ILE A 263 10.27 6.24 8.07
C ILE A 263 10.96 5.82 9.37
N PHE A 264 11.39 4.57 9.51
CA PHE A 264 12.17 4.12 10.66
C PHE A 264 13.46 4.92 10.84
N GLY A 265 14.14 5.30 9.75
CA GLY A 265 15.31 6.16 9.80
C GLY A 265 15.05 7.53 10.45
N PHE A 266 13.84 8.04 10.31
CA PHE A 266 13.41 9.32 10.89
C PHE A 266 12.69 9.14 12.24
N GLN A 267 11.58 8.42 12.25
CA GLN A 267 10.69 8.33 13.42
C GLN A 267 11.14 7.30 14.45
N GLN A 268 12.04 6.38 14.10
CA GLN A 268 12.54 5.28 14.96
C GLN A 268 11.45 4.27 15.35
N ASN A 269 10.31 4.27 14.65
CA ASN A 269 9.31 3.23 14.76
C ASN A 269 8.98 2.63 13.38
N ARG A 270 8.37 1.46 13.37
CA ARG A 270 8.04 0.69 12.18
C ARG A 270 6.56 0.36 12.16
N ASN A 271 5.99 0.19 10.98
CA ASN A 271 4.67 -0.39 10.86
C ASN A 271 4.78 -1.93 10.98
N PRO A 272 4.26 -2.53 12.07
CA PRO A 272 4.37 -3.97 12.30
C PRO A 272 3.61 -4.81 11.27
N PHE A 273 2.59 -4.26 10.62
CA PHE A 273 1.81 -4.97 9.61
C PHE A 273 2.48 -5.00 8.24
N ILE A 274 3.54 -4.23 8.04
CA ILE A 274 4.46 -4.33 6.90
C ILE A 274 5.56 -5.36 7.21
N ASP A 275 6.12 -5.31 8.43
CA ASP A 275 7.18 -6.22 8.84
C ASP A 275 6.67 -7.66 9.05
N HIS A 276 5.49 -7.78 9.63
CA HIS A 276 4.84 -9.05 10.00
C HIS A 276 3.35 -9.04 9.60
N PRO A 277 3.05 -9.18 8.28
CA PRO A 277 1.67 -9.09 7.77
C PRO A 277 0.68 -10.05 8.44
N ASN A 278 1.15 -11.20 8.89
CA ASN A 278 0.31 -12.20 9.55
C ASN A 278 -0.28 -11.71 10.89
N LEU A 279 0.27 -10.67 11.51
CA LEU A 279 -0.28 -10.07 12.74
C LEU A 279 -1.77 -9.71 12.61
N VAL A 280 -2.21 -9.35 11.40
CA VAL A 280 -3.64 -9.07 11.13
C VAL A 280 -4.52 -10.26 11.50
N ASN A 281 -4.08 -11.49 11.20
CA ASN A 281 -4.83 -12.70 11.54
C ASN A 281 -4.93 -12.96 13.04
N TYR A 282 -3.89 -12.59 13.80
CA TYR A 282 -3.86 -12.77 15.27
C TYR A 282 -4.67 -11.70 16.02
N ILE A 283 -4.89 -10.54 15.39
CA ILE A 283 -5.60 -9.41 16.02
C ILE A 283 -7.06 -9.35 15.56
N TRP A 284 -7.34 -9.57 14.26
CA TRP A 284 -8.69 -9.42 13.67
C TRP A 284 -9.16 -10.61 12.83
N GLY A 285 -8.34 -11.65 12.64
CA GLY A 285 -8.65 -12.79 11.76
C GLY A 285 -8.80 -14.11 12.49
N ASP A 286 -8.49 -15.20 11.79
CA ASP A 286 -8.77 -16.57 12.23
C ASP A 286 -7.94 -17.05 13.43
N ASN A 287 -6.81 -16.38 13.71
CA ASN A 287 -5.89 -16.73 14.80
C ASN A 287 -6.11 -15.91 16.07
N ILE A 288 -7.27 -15.23 16.22
CA ILE A 288 -7.59 -14.49 17.44
C ILE A 288 -7.50 -15.40 18.67
N GLY A 289 -6.70 -14.98 19.67
CA GLY A 289 -6.46 -15.74 20.90
C GLY A 289 -5.31 -16.73 20.82
N GLU A 290 -4.75 -17.01 19.64
CA GLU A 290 -3.52 -17.78 19.50
C GLU A 290 -2.29 -16.89 19.77
N ALA A 291 -1.22 -17.51 20.30
CA ALA A 291 0.02 -16.80 20.58
C ALA A 291 0.78 -16.53 19.28
N TRP A 292 1.07 -15.25 19.01
CA TRP A 292 1.94 -14.86 17.89
C TRP A 292 3.41 -15.21 18.18
N ASN A 293 4.12 -15.74 17.18
CA ASN A 293 5.54 -16.06 17.30
C ASN A 293 6.29 -15.54 16.08
N GLU A 294 7.22 -14.62 16.31
CA GLU A 294 8.04 -13.98 15.28
C GLU A 294 8.80 -15.00 14.39
N SER A 295 9.28 -16.10 14.97
CA SER A 295 10.01 -17.14 14.24
C SER A 295 9.15 -17.90 13.23
N LEU A 296 7.83 -17.90 13.39
CA LEU A 296 6.90 -18.50 12.42
C LEU A 296 6.68 -17.59 11.21
N ASP A 297 6.83 -16.30 11.40
CA ASP A 297 6.66 -15.28 10.36
C ASP A 297 7.82 -15.28 9.36
N LEU A 298 9.06 -15.41 9.83
CA LEU A 298 10.25 -15.52 8.97
C LEU A 298 10.19 -16.70 7.98
N THR A 299 9.28 -17.66 8.23
CA THR A 299 9.03 -18.77 7.30
C THR A 299 8.01 -18.43 6.23
N THR A 300 7.08 -17.52 6.49
CA THR A 300 6.11 -17.02 5.50
C THR A 300 6.76 -16.08 4.49
N ASP A 301 7.68 -15.22 4.92
CA ASP A 301 8.45 -14.36 4.02
C ASP A 301 9.31 -15.15 3.02
N LYS A 302 9.87 -16.29 3.45
CA LYS A 302 10.60 -17.18 2.51
C LYS A 302 9.69 -17.80 1.46
N ILE A 303 8.40 -17.90 1.72
CA ILE A 303 7.43 -18.54 0.84
C ILE A 303 6.75 -17.53 -0.07
N ASN A 304 6.41 -16.35 0.43
CA ASN A 304 5.87 -15.26 -0.39
C ASN A 304 6.87 -14.78 -1.46
N ASN A 305 8.15 -15.09 -1.29
CA ASN A 305 9.21 -14.82 -2.26
C ASN A 305 9.58 -16.01 -3.15
N MET A 306 8.72 -17.01 -3.33
CA MET A 306 8.98 -18.08 -4.30
C MET A 306 8.88 -17.53 -5.72
N MET A 307 10.02 -17.21 -6.30
CA MET A 307 10.12 -16.78 -7.69
C MET A 307 10.26 -17.98 -8.63
N ILE A 308 9.61 -17.88 -9.79
CA ILE A 308 9.71 -18.86 -10.87
C ILE A 308 10.49 -18.23 -12.03
N PHE A 309 11.58 -18.86 -12.43
CA PHE A 309 12.40 -18.39 -13.51
C PHE A 309 12.98 -19.56 -14.36
N PRO A 310 13.26 -19.30 -15.66
CA PRO A 310 12.86 -18.13 -16.42
C PRO A 310 11.35 -18.06 -16.62
N ASN A 311 10.81 -16.87 -16.71
CA ASN A 311 9.42 -16.62 -17.07
C ASN A 311 9.37 -15.45 -18.06
N PRO A 312 9.09 -15.66 -19.35
CA PRO A 312 8.62 -16.91 -20.01
C PRO A 312 9.66 -18.04 -20.04
N SER A 313 9.16 -19.29 -20.04
CA SER A 313 9.94 -20.53 -20.04
C SER A 313 9.70 -21.36 -21.29
N SER A 314 10.70 -22.17 -21.68
CA SER A 314 10.59 -23.19 -22.72
C SER A 314 10.26 -24.60 -22.19
N GLY A 315 9.62 -24.65 -20.99
CA GLY A 315 9.23 -25.89 -20.32
C GLY A 315 10.08 -26.27 -19.11
N ILE A 316 11.19 -25.57 -18.84
CA ILE A 316 11.98 -25.77 -17.63
C ILE A 316 11.87 -24.53 -16.77
N ILE A 317 11.40 -24.71 -15.55
CA ILE A 317 11.31 -23.65 -14.55
C ILE A 317 12.14 -24.00 -13.32
N ASN A 318 12.69 -22.98 -12.71
CA ASN A 318 13.38 -23.10 -11.42
C ASN A 318 12.66 -22.24 -10.39
N PHE A 319 12.75 -22.66 -9.16
CA PHE A 319 12.34 -21.88 -7.99
C PHE A 319 13.59 -21.33 -7.30
N ASN A 320 13.51 -20.15 -6.74
CA ASN A 320 14.61 -19.55 -5.97
C ASN A 320 14.86 -20.25 -4.62
N ILE A 321 14.04 -21.23 -4.27
CA ILE A 321 14.13 -22.06 -3.07
C ILE A 321 14.10 -23.54 -3.44
N ASN A 322 14.72 -24.40 -2.60
CA ASN A 322 14.56 -25.85 -2.71
C ASN A 322 13.21 -26.26 -2.11
N LEU A 323 12.39 -26.90 -2.92
CA LEU A 323 11.12 -27.49 -2.51
C LEU A 323 11.37 -28.87 -1.90
N ASN A 324 10.79 -29.13 -0.74
CA ASN A 324 10.99 -30.38 -0.02
C ASN A 324 9.66 -30.94 0.51
N ASN A 325 9.20 -32.02 -0.11
CA ASN A 325 7.92 -32.67 0.15
C ASN A 325 6.71 -31.74 -0.11
N GLU A 326 6.81 -30.93 -1.18
CA GLU A 326 5.79 -29.95 -1.52
C GLU A 326 5.01 -30.35 -2.76
N LYS A 327 3.70 -30.14 -2.73
CA LYS A 327 2.80 -30.46 -3.81
C LYS A 327 2.64 -29.26 -4.72
N ILE A 328 3.01 -29.44 -5.99
CA ILE A 328 2.81 -28.45 -7.05
C ILE A 328 1.60 -28.85 -7.89
N GLN A 329 0.69 -27.91 -8.11
CA GLN A 329 -0.46 -28.06 -9.00
C GLN A 329 -0.35 -27.00 -10.10
N ILE A 330 -0.71 -27.37 -11.33
CA ILE A 330 -0.73 -26.45 -12.47
C ILE A 330 -2.14 -26.39 -13.04
N PHE A 331 -2.62 -25.18 -13.24
CA PHE A 331 -3.95 -24.91 -13.77
C PHE A 331 -3.88 -24.12 -15.08
N SER A 332 -4.83 -24.36 -15.97
CA SER A 332 -5.13 -23.47 -17.08
C SER A 332 -5.75 -22.17 -16.56
N LEU A 333 -5.80 -21.12 -17.40
CA LEU A 333 -6.53 -19.89 -17.08
C LEU A 333 -8.04 -20.12 -16.89
N ARG A 334 -8.57 -21.27 -17.30
CA ARG A 334 -9.98 -21.65 -17.07
C ARG A 334 -10.19 -22.35 -15.73
N GLY A 335 -9.13 -22.52 -14.93
CA GLY A 335 -9.18 -23.19 -13.63
C GLY A 335 -9.11 -24.74 -13.72
N GLU A 336 -8.86 -25.32 -14.90
CA GLU A 336 -8.72 -26.76 -15.06
C GLU A 336 -7.34 -27.20 -14.54
N LYS A 337 -7.31 -28.17 -13.62
CA LYS A 337 -6.05 -28.72 -13.12
C LYS A 337 -5.42 -29.62 -14.17
N ILE A 338 -4.25 -29.23 -14.66
CA ILE A 338 -3.52 -29.93 -15.73
C ILE A 338 -2.52 -30.93 -15.16
N LEU A 339 -1.80 -30.54 -14.11
CA LEU A 339 -0.75 -31.34 -13.48
C LEU A 339 -0.82 -31.23 -11.96
N GLU A 340 -0.51 -32.34 -11.29
CA GLU A 340 -0.23 -32.35 -9.84
C GLU A 340 1.00 -33.24 -9.62
N GLN A 341 2.02 -32.72 -8.95
CA GLN A 341 3.26 -33.42 -8.68
C GLN A 341 3.79 -33.08 -7.29
N LEU A 342 4.29 -34.10 -6.58
CA LEU A 342 5.05 -33.93 -5.36
C LEU A 342 6.52 -33.68 -5.70
N ILE A 343 7.09 -32.62 -5.17
CA ILE A 343 8.49 -32.22 -5.41
C ILE A 343 9.31 -32.43 -4.15
N ASN A 344 10.42 -33.12 -4.31
CA ASN A 344 11.33 -33.47 -3.21
C ASN A 344 12.74 -33.03 -3.50
N ASN A 345 13.29 -32.21 -2.62
CA ASN A 345 14.68 -31.79 -2.56
C ASN A 345 15.26 -31.29 -3.92
N THR A 346 14.46 -30.48 -4.61
CA THR A 346 14.88 -29.83 -5.85
C THR A 346 14.24 -28.43 -5.96
N ASN A 347 14.90 -27.58 -6.72
CA ASN A 347 14.37 -26.26 -7.10
C ASN A 347 14.02 -26.20 -8.60
N ARG A 348 13.95 -27.34 -9.29
CA ARG A 348 13.72 -27.41 -10.73
C ARG A 348 12.51 -28.29 -11.04
N LEU A 349 11.69 -27.83 -12.00
CA LEU A 349 10.54 -28.55 -12.52
C LEU A 349 10.56 -28.52 -14.06
N GLU A 350 10.39 -29.68 -14.68
CA GLU A 350 10.23 -29.82 -16.14
C GLU A 350 8.74 -29.94 -16.45
N LEU A 351 8.27 -29.11 -17.38
CA LEU A 351 6.89 -29.00 -17.80
C LEU A 351 6.77 -29.30 -19.27
N ASP A 352 6.05 -30.36 -19.60
CA ASP A 352 5.65 -30.65 -20.99
C ASP A 352 4.24 -30.12 -21.22
N LEU A 353 4.16 -28.81 -21.46
CA LEU A 353 2.91 -28.09 -21.63
C LEU A 353 2.89 -27.30 -22.93
N PRO A 354 1.75 -27.23 -23.62
CA PRO A 354 1.59 -26.36 -24.79
C PRO A 354 1.94 -24.90 -24.48
N VAL A 355 2.30 -24.17 -25.54
CA VAL A 355 2.49 -22.71 -25.43
C VAL A 355 1.24 -22.05 -24.84
N GLY A 356 1.40 -21.30 -23.77
CA GLY A 356 0.28 -20.72 -23.05
C GLY A 356 0.64 -20.09 -21.72
N ILE A 357 -0.39 -19.60 -21.05
CA ILE A 357 -0.29 -19.03 -19.69
C ILE A 357 -0.93 -20.01 -18.72
N TYR A 358 -0.23 -20.26 -17.63
CA TYR A 358 -0.63 -21.23 -16.60
C TYR A 358 -0.47 -20.61 -15.22
N ILE A 359 -1.27 -21.09 -14.25
CA ILE A 359 -1.13 -20.79 -12.84
C ILE A 359 -0.48 -21.99 -12.16
N ILE A 360 0.64 -21.79 -11.54
CA ILE A 360 1.30 -22.77 -10.67
C ILE A 360 0.87 -22.48 -9.23
N ARG A 361 0.30 -23.50 -8.61
CA ARG A 361 -0.05 -23.49 -7.19
C ARG A 361 0.88 -24.43 -6.45
N SER A 362 1.61 -23.89 -5.48
CA SER A 362 2.43 -24.68 -4.55
C SER A 362 1.68 -24.83 -3.23
N LEU A 363 1.47 -26.07 -2.80
CA LEU A 363 0.91 -26.40 -1.50
C LEU A 363 2.08 -26.72 -0.58
N THR A 364 2.48 -25.74 0.19
CA THR A 364 3.60 -25.86 1.12
C THR A 364 3.06 -26.10 2.55
N LYS A 365 3.93 -26.55 3.44
CA LYS A 365 3.57 -26.66 4.88
C LYS A 365 3.25 -25.31 5.53
N TYR A 366 3.49 -24.22 4.85
CA TYR A 366 3.31 -22.86 5.34
C TYR A 366 2.16 -22.11 4.64
N GLY A 367 1.50 -22.72 3.65
CA GLY A 367 0.37 -22.13 2.94
C GLY A 367 0.34 -22.42 1.44
N ILE A 368 -0.56 -21.76 0.75
CA ILE A 368 -0.79 -21.90 -0.69
C ILE A 368 -0.18 -20.70 -1.40
N LEU A 369 0.73 -20.97 -2.34
CA LEU A 369 1.31 -19.97 -3.23
C LEU A 369 0.78 -20.14 -4.64
N ASN A 370 0.42 -19.04 -5.28
CA ASN A 370 0.04 -19.01 -6.69
C ASN A 370 1.02 -18.13 -7.47
N SER A 371 1.49 -18.63 -8.61
CA SER A 371 2.38 -17.88 -9.49
C SER A 371 1.96 -18.09 -10.94
N LYS A 372 2.04 -17.03 -11.76
CA LYS A 372 1.82 -17.12 -13.20
C LYS A 372 3.10 -17.58 -13.91
N VAL A 373 2.98 -18.55 -14.81
CA VAL A 373 4.06 -18.95 -15.73
C VAL A 373 3.60 -18.87 -17.17
N VAL A 374 4.49 -18.40 -18.05
CA VAL A 374 4.27 -18.33 -19.48
C VAL A 374 5.18 -19.38 -20.15
N ILE A 375 4.59 -20.33 -20.87
CA ILE A 375 5.30 -21.33 -21.68
C ILE A 375 5.32 -20.84 -23.13
N ARG A 376 6.49 -20.91 -23.79
CA ARG A 376 6.72 -20.46 -25.16
C ARG A 376 7.54 -21.46 -25.99
#